data_05aa8a165bd430d2750d934ee0615051
#
_entry.id   05aa8a165bd430d2750d934ee0615051
#
_cell.length_a   1.000
_cell.length_b   1.000
_cell.length_c   1.000
_cell.angle_alpha   90.00
_cell.angle_beta   90.00
_cell.angle_gamma   90.00
#
_symmetry.space_group_name_H-M   'P 1'
#
loop_
_entity.id
_entity.type
_entity.pdbx_description
1 polymer ?
#
loop_
_entity_poly.entity_id
_entity_poly.type
_entity_poly.pdbx_seq_one_letter_code
_entity_poly.pdbx_strand_id
1 'polypeptide(L)'
;MKKGMFLLTIITTILVSCSHKQKTSPKPFGYIRIDFPQHRYKLFDSASFPYAFEYPIYAKIEKDNDVNTEPFWINIYFPKFMARIHLTYHKINNNLDTLLDDSHILVYKHTVKADNITAKDYTNDSMHVYATLFTLEGNAATPFQFHIMDSTKNFVRGSLYFHVRPRYDSLYPYISFIGEDIKHLIETFRWK
;
A
#
# COMPACT_ATOMS: atom_id res chain seq x y z
N MET A 1 29.93 8.70 72.28
CA MET A 1 30.13 7.76 71.19
C MET A 1 28.82 7.25 70.58
N LYS A 2 27.73 6.93 71.28
CA LYS A 2 26.47 6.39 70.75
C LYS A 2 25.68 7.39 69.88
N LYS A 3 25.73 8.71 70.10
CA LYS A 3 25.02 9.72 69.28
C LYS A 3 25.66 9.95 67.94
N GLY A 4 26.97 9.82 67.78
CA GLY A 4 27.64 9.96 66.47
C GLY A 4 27.41 8.75 65.54
N MET A 5 27.32 7.58 66.15
CA MET A 5 27.05 6.32 65.32
C MET A 5 25.61 6.30 64.82
N PHE A 6 24.65 6.89 65.56
CA PHE A 6 23.25 6.98 65.08
C PHE A 6 23.08 8.00 63.96
N LEU A 7 23.83 9.11 64.02
CA LEU A 7 23.81 10.08 62.90
C LEU A 7 24.44 9.56 61.65
N LEU A 8 25.47 8.75 61.73
CA LEU A 8 26.13 8.14 60.61
C LEU A 8 25.22 7.10 59.86
N THR A 9 24.43 6.32 60.63
CA THR A 9 23.47 5.37 60.07
C THR A 9 22.30 6.05 59.36
N ILE A 10 21.84 7.21 59.83
CA ILE A 10 20.79 7.98 59.16
C ILE A 10 21.30 8.58 57.82
N ILE A 11 22.54 9.06 57.77
CA ILE A 11 23.13 9.64 56.57
C ILE A 11 23.35 8.56 55.51
N THR A 12 23.74 7.33 55.88
CA THR A 12 23.93 6.22 54.93
C THR A 12 22.62 5.70 54.32
N THR A 13 21.51 5.73 55.10
CA THR A 13 20.19 5.32 54.56
C THR A 13 19.61 6.32 53.55
N ILE A 14 19.92 7.62 53.71
CA ILE A 14 19.46 8.67 52.76
C ILE A 14 20.20 8.58 51.40
N LEU A 15 21.46 8.15 51.39
CA LEU A 15 22.28 8.06 50.18
C LEU A 15 21.93 6.85 49.27
N VAL A 16 21.21 5.85 49.77
CA VAL A 16 20.83 4.65 49.02
C VAL A 16 19.49 4.84 48.28
N SER A 17 18.71 5.90 48.61
CA SER A 17 17.35 6.10 48.10
C SER A 17 17.24 6.67 46.68
N CYS A 18 18.33 6.98 45.98
CA CYS A 18 18.28 7.64 44.68
C CYS A 18 18.93 6.82 43.54
N SER A 19 18.55 5.58 43.37
CA SER A 19 19.05 4.80 42.24
C SER A 19 17.98 3.94 41.51
N HIS A 20 16.75 4.42 41.43
CA HIS A 20 15.81 3.87 40.47
C HIS A 20 15.84 4.73 39.19
N LYS A 21 16.83 4.49 38.34
CA LYS A 21 16.71 4.86 36.93
C LYS A 21 15.56 4.05 36.34
N GLN A 22 14.34 4.58 36.40
CA GLN A 22 13.27 4.12 35.57
C GLN A 22 13.79 4.22 34.12
N LYS A 23 14.02 3.07 33.48
CA LYS A 23 14.18 3.02 32.05
C LYS A 23 12.85 3.51 31.47
N THR A 24 12.78 4.79 31.15
CA THR A 24 11.68 5.35 30.36
C THR A 24 11.75 4.68 28.99
N SER A 25 10.98 3.62 28.83
CA SER A 25 10.72 3.07 27.49
C SER A 25 10.01 4.16 26.69
N PRO A 26 10.51 4.53 25.50
CA PRO A 26 9.78 5.46 24.65
C PRO A 26 8.35 4.95 24.49
N LYS A 27 7.36 5.82 24.75
CA LYS A 27 5.97 5.46 24.49
C LYS A 27 5.84 5.17 23.00
N PRO A 28 5.17 4.07 22.60
CA PRO A 28 4.90 3.83 21.19
C PRO A 28 4.13 5.02 20.62
N PHE A 29 4.49 5.44 19.41
CA PHE A 29 3.76 6.50 18.72
C PHE A 29 2.31 6.05 18.55
N GLY A 30 1.37 6.78 19.17
CA GLY A 30 -0.05 6.58 18.93
C GLY A 30 -0.40 7.09 17.53
N TYR A 31 -1.02 6.25 16.70
CA TYR A 31 -1.63 6.72 15.47
C TYR A 31 -2.86 7.57 15.79
N ILE A 32 -3.08 8.61 15.00
CA ILE A 32 -4.33 9.37 15.05
C ILE A 32 -5.46 8.40 14.71
N ARG A 33 -6.53 8.37 15.54
CA ARG A 33 -7.71 7.57 15.22
C ARG A 33 -8.31 8.04 13.90
N ILE A 34 -8.39 7.13 12.95
CA ILE A 34 -8.96 7.39 11.64
C ILE A 34 -10.23 6.55 11.52
N ASP A 35 -11.35 7.21 11.26
CA ASP A 35 -12.61 6.51 10.98
C ASP A 35 -12.70 6.24 9.47
N PHE A 36 -12.40 5.00 9.08
CA PHE A 36 -12.54 4.53 7.71
C PHE A 36 -14.00 4.20 7.38
N PRO A 37 -14.45 4.42 6.13
CA PRO A 37 -15.74 3.93 5.68
C PRO A 37 -15.75 2.39 5.63
N GLN A 38 -16.95 1.78 5.66
CA GLN A 38 -17.06 0.35 5.41
C GLN A 38 -16.69 0.04 3.95
N HIS A 39 -15.98 -1.06 3.73
CA HIS A 39 -15.73 -1.59 2.40
C HIS A 39 -17.07 -1.99 1.77
N ARG A 40 -17.51 -1.24 0.78
CA ARG A 40 -18.64 -1.52 -0.11
C ARG A 40 -18.21 -1.21 -1.51
N TYR A 41 -18.58 -2.07 -2.45
CA TYR A 41 -18.08 -2.02 -3.80
C TYR A 41 -19.21 -1.79 -4.80
N LYS A 42 -18.85 -1.30 -5.96
CA LYS A 42 -19.69 -1.18 -7.15
C LYS A 42 -18.92 -1.62 -8.37
N LEU A 43 -19.63 -2.13 -9.35
CA LEU A 43 -19.05 -2.66 -10.56
C LEU A 43 -18.66 -1.53 -11.52
N PHE A 44 -17.43 -1.60 -12.05
CA PHE A 44 -17.01 -0.92 -13.27
C PHE A 44 -17.17 -1.89 -14.45
N ASP A 45 -18.16 -1.64 -15.31
CA ASP A 45 -18.47 -2.45 -16.46
C ASP A 45 -18.91 -1.56 -17.64
N SER A 46 -17.96 -0.85 -18.22
CA SER A 46 -18.20 -0.03 -19.42
C SER A 46 -18.05 -0.86 -20.67
N ALA A 47 -19.05 -0.81 -21.57
CA ALA A 47 -19.07 -1.58 -22.81
C ALA A 47 -17.86 -1.32 -23.73
N SER A 48 -17.24 -0.14 -23.64
CA SER A 48 -16.06 0.22 -24.44
C SER A 48 -14.74 -0.33 -23.87
N PHE A 49 -14.72 -0.87 -22.64
CA PHE A 49 -13.50 -1.35 -22.00
C PHE A 49 -13.36 -2.87 -22.15
N PRO A 50 -12.13 -3.39 -22.36
CA PRO A 50 -11.87 -4.83 -22.50
C PRO A 50 -11.86 -5.57 -21.16
N TYR A 51 -12.14 -4.88 -20.06
CA TYR A 51 -12.14 -5.44 -18.71
C TYR A 51 -13.25 -4.84 -17.85
N ALA A 52 -13.57 -5.54 -16.75
CA ALA A 52 -14.47 -5.10 -15.69
C ALA A 52 -13.93 -5.54 -14.34
N PHE A 53 -14.28 -4.81 -13.28
CA PHE A 53 -13.86 -5.09 -11.90
C PHE A 53 -14.77 -4.35 -10.91
N GLU A 54 -14.72 -4.73 -9.64
CA GLU A 54 -15.37 -3.99 -8.59
C GLU A 54 -14.41 -3.00 -7.92
N TYR A 55 -14.93 -1.83 -7.55
CA TYR A 55 -14.19 -0.77 -6.86
C TYR A 55 -15.02 -0.10 -5.77
N PRO A 56 -14.39 0.50 -4.75
CA PRO A 56 -15.14 1.02 -3.61
C PRO A 56 -16.04 2.19 -3.97
N ILE A 57 -17.24 2.24 -3.35
CA ILE A 57 -18.23 3.29 -3.60
C ILE A 57 -17.74 4.69 -3.21
N TYR A 58 -16.75 4.78 -2.31
CA TYR A 58 -16.12 6.03 -1.88
C TYR A 58 -14.97 6.49 -2.79
N ALA A 59 -14.63 5.71 -3.81
CA ALA A 59 -13.70 6.09 -4.87
C ALA A 59 -14.44 6.53 -6.13
N LYS A 60 -13.72 7.20 -7.03
CA LYS A 60 -14.21 7.68 -8.32
C LYS A 60 -13.32 7.15 -9.44
N ILE A 61 -13.95 6.73 -10.53
CA ILE A 61 -13.22 6.47 -11.77
C ILE A 61 -13.04 7.81 -12.49
N GLU A 62 -11.82 8.12 -12.83
CA GLU A 62 -11.44 9.29 -13.62
C GLU A 62 -10.72 8.83 -14.88
N LYS A 63 -10.95 9.52 -15.98
CA LYS A 63 -10.16 9.34 -17.19
C LYS A 63 -8.73 9.79 -16.89
N ASP A 64 -7.77 9.07 -17.41
CA ASP A 64 -6.40 9.56 -17.41
C ASP A 64 -6.29 10.73 -18.40
N ASN A 65 -5.71 11.84 -17.95
CA ASN A 65 -5.56 13.07 -18.74
C ASN A 65 -4.09 13.38 -19.01
N ASP A 66 -3.18 12.43 -18.84
CA ASP A 66 -1.77 12.61 -19.22
C ASP A 66 -1.65 12.77 -20.74
N VAL A 67 -0.63 13.51 -21.18
CA VAL A 67 -0.36 13.76 -22.60
C VAL A 67 -0.12 12.45 -23.38
N ASN A 68 0.39 11.43 -22.71
CA ASN A 68 0.70 10.12 -23.29
C ASN A 68 -0.36 9.05 -22.99
N THR A 69 -1.58 9.48 -22.60
CA THR A 69 -2.65 8.52 -22.28
C THR A 69 -3.04 7.67 -23.49
N GLU A 70 -3.00 6.36 -23.29
CA GLU A 70 -3.48 5.39 -24.26
C GLU A 70 -4.95 5.00 -23.99
N PRO A 71 -5.64 4.36 -24.96
CA PRO A 71 -6.99 3.84 -24.77
C PRO A 71 -7.08 2.91 -23.56
N PHE A 72 -8.20 3.01 -22.82
CA PHE A 72 -8.51 2.18 -21.63
C PHE A 72 -7.65 2.42 -20.40
N TRP A 73 -6.85 3.50 -20.37
CA TRP A 73 -6.19 3.96 -19.15
C TRP A 73 -7.16 4.75 -18.30
N ILE A 74 -7.23 4.42 -17.02
CA ILE A 74 -8.10 5.10 -16.05
C ILE A 74 -7.41 5.23 -14.71
N ASN A 75 -7.95 6.14 -13.90
CA ASN A 75 -7.53 6.34 -12.53
C ASN A 75 -8.69 6.01 -11.58
N ILE A 76 -8.39 5.31 -10.48
CA ILE A 76 -9.30 5.15 -9.34
C ILE A 76 -8.86 6.14 -8.27
N TYR A 77 -9.61 7.21 -8.11
CA TYR A 77 -9.29 8.30 -7.19
C TYR A 77 -10.04 8.15 -5.88
N PHE A 78 -9.34 8.29 -4.76
CA PHE A 78 -9.84 8.25 -3.39
C PHE A 78 -9.80 9.66 -2.79
N PRO A 79 -10.85 10.48 -2.93
CA PRO A 79 -10.81 11.89 -2.54
C PRO A 79 -10.46 12.12 -1.07
N LYS A 80 -11.02 11.31 -0.16
CA LYS A 80 -10.80 11.43 1.28
C LYS A 80 -9.37 11.10 1.72
N PHE A 81 -8.67 10.29 0.93
CA PHE A 81 -7.33 9.80 1.27
C PHE A 81 -6.24 10.47 0.43
N MET A 82 -6.62 11.35 -0.50
CA MET A 82 -5.72 11.96 -1.48
C MET A 82 -4.82 10.90 -2.15
N ALA A 83 -5.42 9.76 -2.50
CA ALA A 83 -4.76 8.63 -3.10
C ALA A 83 -5.34 8.32 -4.48
N ARG A 84 -4.53 7.74 -5.35
CA ARG A 84 -4.93 7.37 -6.70
C ARG A 84 -4.27 6.07 -7.11
N ILE A 85 -5.05 5.14 -7.68
CA ILE A 85 -4.55 3.99 -8.39
C ILE A 85 -4.57 4.33 -9.87
N HIS A 86 -3.42 4.34 -10.52
CA HIS A 86 -3.30 4.45 -11.96
C HIS A 86 -3.41 3.06 -12.56
N LEU A 87 -4.34 2.87 -13.49
CA LEU A 87 -4.50 1.63 -14.27
C LEU A 87 -4.14 1.90 -15.72
N THR A 88 -3.13 1.23 -16.22
CA THR A 88 -2.68 1.26 -17.62
C THR A 88 -2.97 -0.07 -18.28
N TYR A 89 -3.54 -0.02 -19.50
CA TYR A 89 -3.85 -1.20 -20.29
C TYR A 89 -2.88 -1.30 -21.47
N HIS A 90 -2.41 -2.50 -21.74
CA HIS A 90 -1.60 -2.83 -22.91
C HIS A 90 -2.12 -4.09 -23.58
N LYS A 91 -2.16 -4.06 -24.90
CA LYS A 91 -2.46 -5.26 -25.67
C LYS A 91 -1.19 -6.11 -25.81
N ILE A 92 -1.30 -7.40 -25.54
CA ILE A 92 -0.21 -8.35 -25.76
C ILE A 92 -0.09 -8.63 -27.27
N ASN A 93 1.08 -8.37 -27.84
CA ASN A 93 1.43 -8.61 -29.24
C ASN A 93 2.77 -9.35 -29.30
N ASN A 94 2.82 -10.58 -28.80
CA ASN A 94 4.05 -11.39 -28.66
C ASN A 94 5.14 -10.71 -27.81
N ASN A 95 4.76 -9.82 -26.91
CA ASN A 95 5.65 -9.02 -26.06
C ASN A 95 5.35 -9.19 -24.57
N LEU A 96 4.75 -10.31 -24.16
CA LEU A 96 4.37 -10.54 -22.77
C LEU A 96 5.58 -10.47 -21.84
N ASP A 97 6.68 -11.12 -22.22
CA ASP A 97 7.91 -11.10 -21.41
C ASP A 97 8.42 -9.69 -21.20
N THR A 98 8.40 -8.84 -22.24
CA THR A 98 8.78 -7.42 -22.12
C THR A 98 7.86 -6.66 -21.16
N LEU A 99 6.54 -6.88 -21.23
CA LEU A 99 5.57 -6.22 -20.33
C LEU A 99 5.76 -6.65 -18.86
N LEU A 100 6.08 -7.92 -18.64
CA LEU A 100 6.40 -8.45 -17.31
C LEU A 100 7.73 -7.87 -16.81
N ASP A 101 8.77 -7.86 -17.62
CA ASP A 101 10.07 -7.28 -17.28
C ASP A 101 9.95 -5.80 -16.94
N ASP A 102 9.22 -5.02 -17.75
CA ASP A 102 8.95 -3.60 -17.48
C ASP A 102 8.20 -3.41 -16.16
N SER A 103 7.21 -4.27 -15.87
CA SER A 103 6.49 -4.26 -14.60
C SER A 103 7.43 -4.51 -13.42
N HIS A 104 8.30 -5.50 -13.51
CA HIS A 104 9.30 -5.82 -12.49
C HIS A 104 10.33 -4.69 -12.33
N ILE A 105 10.87 -4.17 -13.42
CA ILE A 105 11.82 -3.03 -13.40
C ILE A 105 11.20 -1.84 -12.66
N LEU A 106 9.93 -1.52 -12.94
CA LEU A 106 9.23 -0.41 -12.30
C LEU A 106 9.00 -0.66 -10.79
N VAL A 107 8.74 -1.89 -10.36
CA VAL A 107 8.66 -2.26 -8.94
C VAL A 107 10.04 -2.08 -8.29
N TYR A 108 11.06 -2.70 -8.86
CA TYR A 108 12.40 -2.74 -8.24
C TYR A 108 13.18 -1.42 -8.31
N LYS A 109 12.78 -0.45 -9.14
CA LYS A 109 13.27 0.94 -9.06
C LYS A 109 13.05 1.59 -7.69
N HIS A 110 12.10 1.07 -6.91
CA HIS A 110 11.78 1.56 -5.56
C HIS A 110 12.63 0.96 -4.44
N THR A 111 13.50 -0.03 -4.72
CA THR A 111 14.37 -0.69 -3.70
C THR A 111 15.23 0.29 -2.92
N VAL A 112 15.60 1.43 -3.50
CA VAL A 112 16.38 2.48 -2.80
C VAL A 112 15.62 3.10 -1.62
N LYS A 113 14.30 3.03 -1.60
CA LYS A 113 13.40 3.64 -0.60
C LYS A 113 12.49 2.64 0.10
N ALA A 114 12.39 1.43 -0.43
CA ALA A 114 11.64 0.35 0.18
C ALA A 114 12.54 -0.42 1.15
N ASP A 115 11.99 -0.73 2.33
CA ASP A 115 12.65 -1.57 3.33
C ASP A 115 12.45 -3.06 3.00
N ASN A 116 11.30 -3.38 2.37
CA ASN A 116 10.94 -4.73 1.95
C ASN A 116 10.02 -4.68 0.72
N ILE A 117 10.12 -5.69 -0.16
CA ILE A 117 9.22 -5.89 -1.30
C ILE A 117 8.77 -7.33 -1.29
N THR A 118 7.47 -7.55 -1.19
CA THR A 118 6.85 -8.89 -1.27
C THR A 118 5.95 -8.98 -2.49
N ALA A 119 5.88 -10.18 -3.07
CA ALA A 119 4.99 -10.48 -4.19
C ALA A 119 3.99 -11.57 -3.77
N LYS A 120 2.74 -11.40 -4.19
CA LYS A 120 1.67 -12.39 -4.01
C LYS A 120 0.95 -12.62 -5.32
N ASP A 121 0.90 -13.88 -5.76
CA ASP A 121 0.20 -14.26 -6.97
C ASP A 121 -1.27 -14.59 -6.71
N TYR A 122 -2.10 -14.28 -7.68
CA TYR A 122 -3.53 -14.58 -7.74
C TYR A 122 -3.82 -15.28 -9.07
N THR A 123 -4.52 -16.39 -9.02
CA THR A 123 -4.86 -17.19 -10.19
C THR A 123 -6.34 -17.51 -10.19
N ASN A 124 -7.00 -17.21 -11.31
CA ASN A 124 -8.37 -17.60 -11.58
C ASN A 124 -8.44 -18.19 -13.02
N ASP A 125 -8.25 -19.50 -13.12
CA ASP A 125 -8.19 -20.21 -14.41
C ASP A 125 -9.52 -20.14 -15.17
N SER A 126 -10.65 -20.14 -14.44
CA SER A 126 -11.97 -20.10 -15.07
C SER A 126 -12.26 -18.78 -15.76
N MET A 127 -11.64 -17.69 -15.31
CA MET A 127 -11.77 -16.34 -15.87
C MET A 127 -10.54 -15.91 -16.68
N HIS A 128 -9.52 -16.77 -16.79
CA HIS A 128 -8.21 -16.48 -17.38
C HIS A 128 -7.59 -15.20 -16.80
N VAL A 129 -7.64 -15.05 -15.47
CA VAL A 129 -7.08 -13.90 -14.77
C VAL A 129 -5.90 -14.36 -13.94
N TYR A 130 -4.73 -13.86 -14.29
CA TYR A 130 -3.46 -14.11 -13.60
C TYR A 130 -2.88 -12.78 -13.16
N ALA A 131 -2.61 -12.63 -11.88
CA ALA A 131 -2.13 -11.35 -11.34
C ALA A 131 -1.01 -11.55 -10.32
N THR A 132 -0.12 -10.57 -10.23
CA THR A 132 0.86 -10.46 -9.15
C THR A 132 0.70 -9.11 -8.46
N LEU A 133 0.51 -9.11 -7.16
CA LEU A 133 0.48 -7.93 -6.31
C LEU A 133 1.81 -7.79 -5.57
N PHE A 134 2.49 -6.68 -5.81
CA PHE A 134 3.71 -6.28 -5.11
C PHE A 134 3.36 -5.30 -3.99
N THR A 135 3.79 -5.62 -2.77
CA THR A 135 3.68 -4.74 -1.60
C THR A 135 5.07 -4.20 -1.29
N LEU A 136 5.20 -2.87 -1.23
CA LEU A 136 6.45 -2.17 -0.96
C LEU A 136 6.31 -1.49 0.41
N GLU A 137 7.05 -1.98 1.38
CA GLU A 137 7.14 -1.39 2.73
C GLU A 137 8.23 -0.33 2.77
N GLY A 138 8.10 0.63 3.67
CA GLY A 138 9.05 1.75 3.78
C GLY A 138 8.61 3.00 3.02
N ASN A 139 9.54 3.94 2.84
CA ASN A 139 9.24 5.27 2.27
C ASN A 139 9.22 5.29 0.73
N ALA A 140 8.80 4.18 0.11
CA ALA A 140 8.58 4.11 -1.33
C ALA A 140 7.44 5.04 -1.77
N ALA A 141 7.53 5.59 -2.99
CA ALA A 141 6.50 6.49 -3.51
C ALA A 141 5.17 5.76 -3.81
N THR A 142 5.23 4.46 -4.06
CA THR A 142 4.09 3.59 -4.34
C THR A 142 4.15 2.37 -3.43
N PRO A 143 3.20 2.21 -2.49
CA PRO A 143 3.19 1.06 -1.58
C PRO A 143 2.62 -0.22 -2.22
N PHE A 144 1.83 -0.08 -3.31
CA PHE A 144 1.31 -1.21 -4.07
C PHE A 144 1.50 -1.01 -5.56
N GLN A 145 2.00 -2.03 -6.21
CA GLN A 145 1.98 -2.18 -7.65
C GLN A 145 1.45 -3.57 -7.99
N PHE A 146 0.78 -3.71 -9.10
CA PHE A 146 0.29 -5.01 -9.56
C PHE A 146 0.20 -5.06 -11.07
N HIS A 147 0.20 -6.26 -11.61
CA HIS A 147 -0.23 -6.50 -12.96
C HIS A 147 -1.27 -7.61 -13.02
N ILE A 148 -2.13 -7.57 -14.02
CA ILE A 148 -3.17 -8.54 -14.29
C ILE A 148 -3.12 -8.87 -15.79
N MET A 149 -3.15 -10.13 -16.14
CA MET A 149 -3.08 -10.56 -17.55
C MET A 149 -3.96 -11.78 -17.81
N ASP A 150 -4.28 -12.00 -19.09
CA ASP A 150 -4.87 -13.26 -19.59
C ASP A 150 -3.83 -14.16 -20.29
N SER A 151 -2.55 -13.77 -20.22
CA SER A 151 -1.40 -14.43 -20.84
C SER A 151 -1.38 -14.46 -22.37
N THR A 152 -2.41 -13.93 -23.04
CA THR A 152 -2.54 -14.04 -24.51
C THR A 152 -2.80 -12.72 -25.22
N LYS A 153 -3.66 -11.87 -24.69
CA LYS A 153 -4.14 -10.66 -25.38
C LYS A 153 -4.07 -9.39 -24.54
N ASN A 154 -4.31 -9.52 -23.24
CA ASN A 154 -4.62 -8.39 -22.37
C ASN A 154 -3.66 -8.32 -21.18
N PHE A 155 -3.16 -7.13 -20.92
CA PHE A 155 -2.29 -6.82 -19.78
C PHE A 155 -2.72 -5.49 -19.18
N VAL A 156 -2.96 -5.47 -17.85
CA VAL A 156 -3.23 -4.27 -17.07
C VAL A 156 -2.16 -4.15 -16.00
N ARG A 157 -1.64 -2.95 -15.81
CA ARG A 157 -0.77 -2.62 -14.68
C ARG A 157 -1.44 -1.58 -13.80
N GLY A 158 -1.33 -1.75 -12.50
CA GLY A 158 -1.83 -0.81 -11.50
C GLY A 158 -0.75 -0.34 -10.54
N SER A 159 -0.85 0.91 -10.09
CA SER A 159 0.09 1.50 -9.11
C SER A 159 -0.64 2.48 -8.21
N LEU A 160 -0.50 2.32 -6.89
CA LEU A 160 -1.07 3.22 -5.90
C LEU A 160 -0.11 4.35 -5.56
N TYR A 161 -0.58 5.59 -5.65
CA TYR A 161 0.16 6.78 -5.20
C TYR A 161 -0.67 7.61 -4.23
N PHE A 162 0.02 8.27 -3.30
CA PHE A 162 -0.56 9.30 -2.43
C PHE A 162 -0.05 10.68 -2.86
N HIS A 163 -0.94 11.66 -2.93
CA HIS A 163 -0.59 13.06 -3.24
C HIS A 163 0.01 13.80 -2.03
N VAL A 164 0.79 13.08 -1.23
CA VAL A 164 1.50 13.60 -0.06
C VAL A 164 2.90 13.02 -0.01
N ARG A 165 3.80 13.67 0.71
CA ARG A 165 5.16 13.16 0.88
C ARG A 165 5.13 11.77 1.54
N PRO A 166 5.83 10.77 0.99
CA PRO A 166 5.89 9.44 1.56
C PRO A 166 6.46 9.48 2.98
N ARG A 167 5.65 9.03 3.94
CA ARG A 167 6.00 8.76 5.34
C ARG A 167 5.26 7.49 5.72
N TYR A 168 5.92 6.35 5.59
CA TYR A 168 5.29 5.04 5.72
C TYR A 168 4.47 4.91 7.00
N ASP A 169 5.06 5.22 8.17
CA ASP A 169 4.38 5.08 9.46
C ASP A 169 3.08 5.88 9.54
N SER A 170 3.07 7.10 8.97
CA SER A 170 1.87 7.96 8.98
C SER A 170 0.83 7.53 7.96
N LEU A 171 1.26 6.94 6.85
CA LEU A 171 0.39 6.49 5.77
C LEU A 171 -0.08 5.04 5.95
N TYR A 172 0.58 4.26 6.79
CA TYR A 172 0.31 2.83 6.96
C TYR A 172 -1.18 2.48 7.16
N PRO A 173 -1.97 3.19 8.00
CA PRO A 173 -3.39 2.91 8.11
C PRO A 173 -4.15 3.05 6.79
N TYR A 174 -3.82 4.06 5.98
CA TYR A 174 -4.43 4.28 4.66
C TYR A 174 -3.94 3.25 3.63
N ILE A 175 -2.65 2.92 3.67
CA ILE A 175 -2.05 1.89 2.83
C ILE A 175 -2.74 0.54 3.10
N SER A 176 -2.86 0.15 4.36
CA SER A 176 -3.52 -1.09 4.75
C SER A 176 -4.99 -1.12 4.31
N PHE A 177 -5.72 -0.01 4.52
CA PHE A 177 -7.12 0.11 4.13
C PHE A 177 -7.32 -0.01 2.62
N ILE A 178 -6.58 0.77 1.81
CA ILE A 178 -6.70 0.71 0.33
C ILE A 178 -6.13 -0.62 -0.21
N GLY A 179 -5.20 -1.24 0.50
CA GLY A 179 -4.67 -2.56 0.15
C GLY A 179 -5.76 -3.64 0.06
N GLU A 180 -6.77 -3.61 0.95
CA GLU A 180 -7.91 -4.52 0.87
C GLU A 180 -8.77 -4.23 -0.36
N ASP A 181 -8.96 -2.96 -0.74
CA ASP A 181 -9.68 -2.58 -1.96
C ASP A 181 -8.95 -3.04 -3.23
N ILE A 182 -7.60 -3.00 -3.23
CA ILE A 182 -6.79 -3.51 -4.35
C ILE A 182 -6.92 -5.03 -4.47
N LYS A 183 -6.88 -5.76 -3.36
CA LYS A 183 -7.08 -7.22 -3.36
C LYS A 183 -8.46 -7.57 -3.92
N HIS A 184 -9.50 -6.89 -3.47
CA HIS A 184 -10.87 -7.07 -3.97
C HIS A 184 -10.98 -6.77 -5.46
N LEU A 185 -10.33 -5.70 -5.94
CA LEU A 185 -10.27 -5.37 -7.37
C LEU A 185 -9.66 -6.54 -8.17
N ILE A 186 -8.53 -7.10 -7.72
CA ILE A 186 -7.86 -8.21 -8.39
C ILE A 186 -8.75 -9.46 -8.39
N GLU A 187 -9.39 -9.78 -7.27
CA GLU A 187 -10.24 -10.96 -7.10
C GLU A 187 -11.53 -10.89 -7.92
N THR A 188 -12.03 -9.68 -8.20
CA THR A 188 -13.26 -9.44 -8.98
C THR A 188 -12.99 -9.07 -10.44
N PHE A 189 -11.71 -9.02 -10.82
CA PHE A 189 -11.31 -8.66 -12.16
C PHE A 189 -11.75 -9.69 -13.21
N ARG A 190 -12.21 -9.22 -14.36
CA ARG A 190 -12.59 -10.09 -15.48
C ARG A 190 -12.34 -9.41 -16.81
N TRP A 191 -11.94 -10.21 -17.79
CA TRP A 191 -11.83 -9.81 -19.20
C TRP A 191 -13.19 -9.90 -19.90
N LYS A 192 -13.32 -9.18 -21.04
CA LYS A 192 -14.51 -9.21 -21.90
C LYS A 192 -14.16 -9.73 -23.28
#